data_08033928cd4550d1bd8b21ceccd34f7f
#
_entry.id   08033928cd4550d1bd8b21ceccd34f7f
#
_cell.length_a   1.000
_cell.length_b   1.000
_cell.length_c   1.000
_cell.angle_alpha   90.00
_cell.angle_beta   90.00
_cell.angle_gamma   90.00
#
_symmetry.space_group_name_H-M   'P 1'
#
loop_
_entity.id
_entity.type
_entity.pdbx_description
1 polymer ?
#
loop_
_entity_poly.entity_id
_entity_poly.type
_entity_poly.pdbx_seq_one_letter_code
_entity_poly.pdbx_strand_id
1 'polypeptide(L)'
;GMICASEQSVIVLDKVYDAVKNEFADRGCYFLNPEETEKVRKTILINGALNAKIVGQKAATIASLSGVTVPEGTKILIGEVESVDLSEEFAHEKLSPVLAMYRAKDIQDAFTKAERLIADGGYGHTSSIYLNEVTERAKLDEFQSRMKTCRVLVNTPSSQGGIGDLYNFRLTPSLTLGCGTWGGNSVSENVGVKHLINIKTVAERRENMLWFRAPEKVYIKKGCLPVALDELKTVMGKKRAFIVTDSFLYNNGYTKPITDKLDEMGIVHTTFFDVAPDPTLACAKEGAAQMRAFKPDCIIALGGGSAMDAGKIMWVLYEHPEADFMDMAMRFMDIRKRVYTFPKMGEKAYFIAIPTSAGTGSEVTPFAVITDEKTGVKYPLADYELLPKMAIIDTDFHMSAPRGLTAASGIDAVTHALEAYASMMATDYTDGLALKALKTIFEYLPRAYDNGQSDVLAREKMANAATM
;
A
#
# COMPACT_ATOMS: atom_id res chain seq x y z
N GLY A 1 -37.76 -10.08 -17.04
CA GLY A 1 -36.99 -9.71 -17.88
C GLY A 1 -37.06 -8.49 -18.79
N MET A 2 -37.62 -7.33 -18.37
CA MET A 2 -37.60 -6.13 -19.22
C MET A 2 -36.44 -5.18 -18.94
N ILE A 3 -35.87 -5.28 -17.72
CA ILE A 3 -34.73 -4.46 -17.34
C ILE A 3 -33.42 -5.01 -17.95
N CYS A 4 -32.53 -4.16 -18.41
CA CYS A 4 -31.27 -4.55 -19.06
C CYS A 4 -30.37 -5.43 -18.17
N ALA A 5 -30.46 -5.32 -16.83
CA ALA A 5 -29.76 -6.19 -15.89
C ALA A 5 -30.45 -7.56 -15.69
N SER A 6 -31.56 -7.84 -16.37
CA SER A 6 -32.20 -9.14 -16.25
C SER A 6 -31.36 -10.23 -16.88
N GLU A 7 -31.47 -11.42 -16.30
CA GLU A 7 -30.82 -12.63 -16.79
C GLU A 7 -31.24 -12.89 -18.26
N GLN A 8 -30.23 -13.01 -19.10
CA GLN A 8 -30.41 -13.34 -20.54
C GLN A 8 -30.04 -14.79 -20.79
N SER A 9 -29.09 -15.30 -19.98
CA SER A 9 -28.55 -16.64 -20.13
C SER A 9 -28.22 -17.22 -18.76
N VAL A 10 -28.42 -18.53 -18.61
CA VAL A 10 -28.01 -19.31 -17.43
C VAL A 10 -27.10 -20.43 -17.87
N ILE A 11 -25.92 -20.52 -17.27
CA ILE A 11 -24.94 -21.56 -17.54
C ILE A 11 -24.88 -22.45 -16.31
N VAL A 12 -25.19 -23.74 -16.48
CA VAL A 12 -25.32 -24.70 -15.38
C VAL A 12 -24.32 -25.83 -15.56
N LEU A 13 -23.58 -26.15 -14.49
CA LEU A 13 -22.67 -27.28 -14.50
C LEU A 13 -23.42 -28.60 -14.67
N ASP A 14 -22.89 -29.48 -15.49
CA ASP A 14 -23.49 -30.78 -15.85
C ASP A 14 -23.97 -31.58 -14.61
N LYS A 15 -23.13 -31.62 -13.58
CA LYS A 15 -23.43 -32.37 -12.33
C LYS A 15 -24.70 -31.93 -11.59
N VAL A 16 -25.20 -30.71 -11.82
CA VAL A 16 -26.39 -30.16 -11.18
C VAL A 16 -27.47 -29.74 -12.17
N TYR A 17 -27.22 -29.94 -13.45
CA TYR A 17 -28.06 -29.41 -14.51
C TYR A 17 -29.52 -29.87 -14.38
N ASP A 18 -29.75 -31.17 -14.22
CA ASP A 18 -31.12 -31.72 -14.16
C ASP A 18 -31.83 -31.28 -12.87
N ALA A 19 -31.10 -31.13 -11.77
CA ALA A 19 -31.70 -30.62 -10.52
C ALA A 19 -32.14 -29.15 -10.69
N VAL A 20 -31.31 -28.31 -11.33
CA VAL A 20 -31.65 -26.91 -11.61
C VAL A 20 -32.80 -26.81 -12.59
N LYS A 21 -32.83 -27.67 -13.60
CA LYS A 21 -33.92 -27.74 -14.59
C LYS A 21 -35.26 -28.05 -13.91
N ASN A 22 -35.29 -29.03 -13.02
CA ASN A 22 -36.49 -29.40 -12.28
C ASN A 22 -36.94 -28.23 -11.39
N GLU A 23 -36.03 -27.60 -10.66
CA GLU A 23 -36.35 -26.45 -9.81
C GLU A 23 -36.93 -25.26 -10.64
N PHE A 24 -36.46 -25.05 -11.84
CA PHE A 24 -37.01 -24.01 -12.72
C PHE A 24 -38.44 -24.41 -13.18
N ALA A 25 -38.63 -25.64 -13.59
CA ALA A 25 -39.95 -26.13 -13.99
C ALA A 25 -40.98 -25.98 -12.83
N ASP A 26 -40.64 -26.40 -11.61
CA ASP A 26 -41.50 -26.30 -10.44
C ASP A 26 -41.85 -24.84 -10.09
N ARG A 27 -41.01 -23.88 -10.49
CA ARG A 27 -41.28 -22.46 -10.28
C ARG A 27 -42.01 -21.77 -11.46
N GLY A 28 -42.46 -22.55 -12.46
CA GLY A 28 -43.27 -22.08 -13.53
C GLY A 28 -42.47 -21.66 -14.80
N CYS A 29 -41.27 -22.17 -14.96
CA CYS A 29 -40.56 -22.07 -16.23
C CYS A 29 -41.00 -23.21 -17.16
N TYR A 30 -41.17 -22.91 -18.43
CA TYR A 30 -41.51 -23.89 -19.48
C TYR A 30 -40.26 -24.13 -20.32
N PHE A 31 -39.81 -25.38 -20.38
CA PHE A 31 -38.72 -25.82 -21.26
C PHE A 31 -39.26 -26.15 -22.63
N LEU A 32 -38.81 -25.40 -23.63
CA LEU A 32 -39.18 -25.59 -25.02
C LEU A 32 -38.58 -26.91 -25.55
N ASN A 33 -39.40 -27.69 -26.22
CA ASN A 33 -38.88 -28.82 -27.00
C ASN A 33 -38.12 -28.31 -28.26
N PRO A 34 -37.39 -29.16 -29.01
CA PRO A 34 -36.60 -28.71 -30.17
C PRO A 34 -37.40 -27.96 -31.24
N GLU A 35 -38.66 -28.41 -31.53
CA GLU A 35 -39.52 -27.74 -32.52
C GLU A 35 -40.00 -26.36 -32.01
N GLU A 36 -40.38 -26.29 -30.75
CA GLU A 36 -40.79 -25.06 -30.08
C GLU A 36 -39.65 -24.06 -29.97
N THR A 37 -38.44 -24.57 -29.64
CA THR A 37 -37.21 -23.76 -29.58
C THR A 37 -36.97 -23.07 -30.92
N GLU A 38 -37.10 -23.80 -32.02
CA GLU A 38 -36.94 -23.24 -33.37
C GLU A 38 -38.00 -22.17 -33.72
N LYS A 39 -39.24 -22.38 -33.27
CA LYS A 39 -40.33 -21.39 -33.44
C LYS A 39 -40.04 -20.10 -32.65
N VAL A 40 -39.62 -20.24 -31.38
CA VAL A 40 -39.29 -19.10 -30.52
C VAL A 40 -38.05 -18.39 -31.06
N ARG A 41 -36.99 -19.14 -31.47
CA ARG A 41 -35.78 -18.58 -32.09
C ARG A 41 -36.10 -17.58 -33.19
N LYS A 42 -36.93 -17.94 -34.12
CA LYS A 42 -37.39 -17.07 -35.24
C LYS A 42 -38.19 -15.85 -34.80
N THR A 43 -38.65 -15.84 -33.56
CA THR A 43 -39.42 -14.73 -32.98
C THR A 43 -38.58 -13.74 -32.23
N ILE A 44 -37.38 -14.14 -31.74
CA ILE A 44 -36.49 -13.29 -30.95
C ILE A 44 -35.95 -12.14 -31.80
N LEU A 45 -35.42 -12.43 -32.96
CA LEU A 45 -34.91 -11.43 -33.90
C LEU A 45 -35.75 -11.34 -35.15
N ILE A 46 -35.91 -10.12 -35.66
CA ILE A 46 -36.50 -9.85 -36.98
C ILE A 46 -35.53 -8.98 -37.76
N ASN A 47 -35.09 -9.46 -38.92
CA ASN A 47 -34.11 -8.78 -39.77
C ASN A 47 -32.81 -8.43 -39.00
N GLY A 48 -32.34 -9.31 -38.12
CA GLY A 48 -31.13 -9.14 -37.32
C GLY A 48 -31.27 -8.18 -36.14
N ALA A 49 -32.44 -7.63 -35.86
CA ALA A 49 -32.69 -6.77 -34.70
C ALA A 49 -33.69 -7.40 -33.73
N LEU A 50 -33.61 -7.04 -32.46
CA LEU A 50 -34.54 -7.50 -31.44
C LEU A 50 -35.98 -7.18 -31.82
N ASN A 51 -36.84 -8.19 -31.77
CA ASN A 51 -38.26 -8.03 -32.08
C ASN A 51 -38.97 -7.18 -31.01
N ALA A 52 -39.29 -5.95 -31.34
CA ALA A 52 -39.97 -5.02 -30.44
C ALA A 52 -41.31 -5.56 -29.88
N LYS A 53 -41.94 -6.52 -30.55
CA LYS A 53 -43.23 -7.10 -30.14
C LYS A 53 -43.10 -8.04 -28.92
N ILE A 54 -41.88 -8.53 -28.59
CA ILE A 54 -41.66 -9.40 -27.43
C ILE A 54 -41.15 -8.63 -26.21
N VAL A 55 -40.66 -7.42 -26.41
CA VAL A 55 -40.08 -6.61 -25.31
C VAL A 55 -41.15 -6.32 -24.25
N GLY A 56 -40.87 -6.71 -23.02
CA GLY A 56 -41.74 -6.49 -21.85
C GLY A 56 -43.04 -7.33 -21.87
N GLN A 57 -43.20 -8.27 -22.78
CA GLN A 57 -44.38 -9.11 -22.84
C GLN A 57 -44.31 -10.28 -21.86
N LYS A 58 -45.48 -10.87 -21.57
CA LYS A 58 -45.57 -12.11 -20.78
C LYS A 58 -45.11 -13.31 -21.59
N ALA A 59 -44.64 -14.36 -20.96
CA ALA A 59 -44.20 -15.61 -21.60
C ALA A 59 -45.31 -16.22 -22.47
N ALA A 60 -46.53 -16.24 -22.00
CA ALA A 60 -47.68 -16.75 -22.77
C ALA A 60 -47.95 -15.93 -24.09
N THR A 61 -47.76 -14.61 -24.05
CA THR A 61 -47.90 -13.76 -25.26
C THR A 61 -46.79 -14.09 -26.27
N ILE A 62 -45.55 -14.28 -25.80
CA ILE A 62 -44.43 -14.62 -26.70
C ILE A 62 -44.60 -16.02 -27.27
N ALA A 63 -45.03 -16.98 -26.46
CA ALA A 63 -45.37 -18.33 -26.92
C ALA A 63 -46.41 -18.28 -28.04
N SER A 64 -47.51 -17.55 -27.83
CA SER A 64 -48.56 -17.37 -28.83
C SER A 64 -48.03 -16.72 -30.13
N LEU A 65 -47.20 -15.67 -30.01
CA LEU A 65 -46.57 -15.02 -31.19
C LEU A 65 -45.67 -15.98 -31.97
N SER A 66 -45.08 -16.94 -31.29
CA SER A 66 -44.23 -17.98 -31.88
C SER A 66 -44.99 -19.19 -32.37
N GLY A 67 -46.31 -19.27 -32.17
CA GLY A 67 -47.11 -20.44 -32.49
C GLY A 67 -46.81 -21.64 -31.53
N VAL A 68 -46.52 -21.37 -30.29
CA VAL A 68 -46.25 -22.36 -29.23
C VAL A 68 -47.37 -22.28 -28.19
N THR A 69 -47.85 -23.42 -27.70
CA THR A 69 -48.85 -23.50 -26.63
C THR A 69 -48.17 -23.89 -25.31
N VAL A 70 -48.38 -23.08 -24.30
CA VAL A 70 -47.75 -23.31 -22.97
C VAL A 70 -48.82 -23.41 -21.88
N PRO A 71 -48.56 -24.09 -20.77
CA PRO A 71 -49.47 -24.16 -19.62
C PRO A 71 -49.83 -22.77 -19.08
N GLU A 72 -51.05 -22.67 -18.55
CA GLU A 72 -51.45 -21.45 -17.85
C GLU A 72 -50.52 -21.17 -16.65
N GLY A 73 -50.15 -19.92 -16.42
CA GLY A 73 -49.24 -19.54 -15.37
C GLY A 73 -47.76 -19.65 -15.74
N THR A 74 -47.41 -20.03 -16.96
CA THR A 74 -46.01 -20.02 -17.43
C THR A 74 -45.39 -18.64 -17.27
N LYS A 75 -44.28 -18.57 -16.54
CA LYS A 75 -43.59 -17.32 -16.23
C LYS A 75 -42.43 -17.00 -17.18
N ILE A 76 -41.68 -18.02 -17.60
CA ILE A 76 -40.48 -17.90 -18.41
C ILE A 76 -40.44 -19.03 -19.44
N LEU A 77 -40.04 -18.72 -20.67
CA LEU A 77 -39.72 -19.72 -21.70
C LEU A 77 -38.21 -19.99 -21.66
N ILE A 78 -37.79 -21.25 -21.58
CA ILE A 78 -36.38 -21.61 -21.58
C ILE A 78 -36.06 -22.44 -22.82
N GLY A 79 -35.10 -21.94 -23.61
CA GLY A 79 -34.47 -22.70 -24.68
C GLY A 79 -33.17 -23.33 -24.18
N GLU A 80 -33.07 -24.67 -24.26
CA GLU A 80 -31.81 -25.36 -24.07
C GLU A 80 -31.00 -25.29 -25.36
N VAL A 81 -29.91 -24.53 -25.35
CA VAL A 81 -29.09 -24.23 -26.56
C VAL A 81 -27.61 -24.48 -26.23
N GLU A 82 -26.83 -24.74 -27.29
CA GLU A 82 -25.42 -25.10 -27.16
C GLU A 82 -24.48 -23.94 -27.57
N SER A 83 -24.83 -23.25 -28.66
CA SER A 83 -24.01 -22.15 -29.17
C SER A 83 -24.15 -20.90 -28.32
N VAL A 84 -23.00 -20.29 -28.00
CA VAL A 84 -22.87 -19.03 -27.28
C VAL A 84 -22.56 -17.85 -28.21
N ASP A 85 -22.50 -18.09 -29.51
CA ASP A 85 -22.19 -17.06 -30.51
C ASP A 85 -23.46 -16.32 -30.97
N LEU A 86 -23.31 -15.10 -31.46
CA LEU A 86 -24.43 -14.26 -31.95
C LEU A 86 -25.17 -14.86 -33.21
N SER A 87 -24.69 -15.96 -33.75
CA SER A 87 -25.44 -16.74 -34.73
C SER A 87 -26.63 -17.52 -34.11
N GLU A 88 -26.64 -17.63 -32.77
CA GLU A 88 -27.73 -18.22 -31.97
C GLU A 88 -28.58 -17.09 -31.38
N GLU A 89 -29.83 -16.97 -31.80
CA GLU A 89 -30.74 -15.90 -31.39
C GLU A 89 -30.99 -15.89 -29.88
N PHE A 90 -30.96 -17.05 -29.21
CA PHE A 90 -31.06 -17.13 -27.78
C PHE A 90 -29.85 -16.54 -27.02
N ALA A 91 -28.70 -16.38 -27.67
CA ALA A 91 -27.53 -15.73 -27.08
C ALA A 91 -27.69 -14.20 -26.97
N HIS A 92 -28.56 -13.60 -27.76
CA HIS A 92 -28.78 -12.15 -27.76
C HIS A 92 -29.54 -11.65 -26.50
N GLU A 93 -29.51 -10.33 -26.29
CA GLU A 93 -30.40 -9.66 -25.37
C GLU A 93 -31.84 -9.75 -25.85
N LYS A 94 -32.78 -10.12 -24.97
CA LYS A 94 -34.17 -10.39 -25.34
C LYS A 94 -35.18 -9.46 -24.67
N LEU A 95 -34.80 -8.77 -23.61
CA LEU A 95 -35.65 -7.85 -22.82
C LEU A 95 -37.06 -8.41 -22.56
N SER A 96 -37.14 -9.71 -22.33
CA SER A 96 -38.38 -10.47 -22.24
C SER A 96 -38.16 -11.74 -21.39
N PRO A 97 -39.23 -12.43 -20.93
CA PRO A 97 -39.11 -13.66 -20.16
C PRO A 97 -38.78 -14.88 -21.07
N VAL A 98 -37.78 -14.74 -21.90
CA VAL A 98 -37.16 -15.80 -22.71
C VAL A 98 -35.71 -15.94 -22.28
N LEU A 99 -35.30 -17.13 -21.86
CA LEU A 99 -34.00 -17.40 -21.27
C LEU A 99 -33.28 -18.51 -22.07
N ALA A 100 -31.98 -18.31 -22.31
CA ALA A 100 -31.12 -19.38 -22.79
C ALA A 100 -30.57 -20.17 -21.60
N MET A 101 -30.57 -21.52 -21.72
CA MET A 101 -29.94 -22.38 -20.73
C MET A 101 -28.85 -23.22 -21.39
N TYR A 102 -27.64 -23.12 -20.83
CA TYR A 102 -26.46 -23.79 -21.34
C TYR A 102 -25.97 -24.83 -20.35
N ARG A 103 -25.55 -25.99 -20.84
CA ARG A 103 -24.90 -27.02 -20.06
C ARG A 103 -23.38 -26.81 -20.14
N ALA A 104 -22.68 -26.81 -19.01
CA ALA A 104 -21.22 -26.70 -18.94
C ALA A 104 -20.64 -27.98 -18.30
N LYS A 105 -19.62 -28.55 -18.93
CA LYS A 105 -18.96 -29.78 -18.43
C LYS A 105 -18.25 -29.57 -17.10
N ASP A 106 -17.66 -28.40 -16.92
CA ASP A 106 -16.92 -27.99 -15.74
C ASP A 106 -16.95 -26.46 -15.55
N ILE A 107 -16.32 -25.96 -14.50
CA ILE A 107 -16.33 -24.53 -14.17
C ILE A 107 -15.56 -23.69 -15.22
N GLN A 108 -14.53 -24.23 -15.84
CA GLN A 108 -13.74 -23.53 -16.86
C GLN A 108 -14.53 -23.37 -18.16
N ASP A 109 -15.28 -24.39 -18.52
CA ASP A 109 -16.22 -24.34 -19.65
C ASP A 109 -17.33 -23.32 -19.37
N ALA A 110 -17.85 -23.28 -18.13
CA ALA A 110 -18.85 -22.29 -17.73
C ALA A 110 -18.32 -20.86 -17.84
N PHE A 111 -17.08 -20.62 -17.37
CA PHE A 111 -16.46 -19.30 -17.48
C PHE A 111 -16.21 -18.89 -18.92
N THR A 112 -15.74 -19.81 -19.76
CA THR A 112 -15.52 -19.56 -21.19
C THR A 112 -16.82 -19.20 -21.92
N LYS A 113 -17.90 -19.93 -21.63
CA LYS A 113 -19.23 -19.60 -22.17
C LYS A 113 -19.72 -18.23 -21.71
N ALA A 114 -19.52 -17.91 -20.41
CA ALA A 114 -19.91 -16.62 -19.87
C ALA A 114 -19.13 -15.46 -20.51
N GLU A 115 -17.80 -15.60 -20.65
CA GLU A 115 -16.96 -14.60 -21.33
C GLU A 115 -17.43 -14.35 -22.76
N ARG A 116 -17.77 -15.41 -23.49
CA ARG A 116 -18.22 -15.30 -24.90
C ARG A 116 -19.56 -14.57 -24.97
N LEU A 117 -20.53 -14.93 -24.14
CA LEU A 117 -21.84 -14.26 -24.08
C LEU A 117 -21.71 -12.78 -23.68
N ILE A 118 -20.82 -12.45 -22.76
CA ILE A 118 -20.55 -11.06 -22.36
C ILE A 118 -19.89 -10.28 -23.51
N ALA A 119 -18.93 -10.90 -24.22
CA ALA A 119 -18.22 -10.27 -25.32
C ALA A 119 -19.15 -9.86 -26.46
N ASP A 120 -20.11 -10.70 -26.77
CA ASP A 120 -21.04 -10.50 -27.90
C ASP A 120 -22.28 -9.69 -27.52
N GLY A 121 -22.74 -9.78 -26.24
CA GLY A 121 -24.01 -9.23 -25.80
C GLY A 121 -23.98 -8.14 -24.74
N GLY A 122 -22.86 -7.82 -24.13
CA GLY A 122 -22.95 -6.90 -23.01
C GLY A 122 -21.68 -6.54 -22.26
N TYR A 123 -20.63 -6.17 -22.93
CA TYR A 123 -19.44 -5.65 -22.25
C TYR A 123 -19.78 -4.56 -21.22
N GLY A 124 -19.25 -4.74 -20.03
CA GLY A 124 -19.35 -3.76 -18.95
C GLY A 124 -20.64 -3.85 -18.13
N HIS A 125 -21.64 -4.68 -18.51
CA HIS A 125 -22.92 -4.64 -17.84
C HIS A 125 -22.93 -5.39 -16.49
N THR A 126 -23.47 -6.57 -16.39
CA THR A 126 -23.67 -7.29 -15.12
C THR A 126 -23.50 -8.80 -15.32
N SER A 127 -22.81 -9.45 -14.40
CA SER A 127 -22.72 -10.90 -14.32
C SER A 127 -23.02 -11.40 -12.91
N SER A 128 -23.55 -12.62 -12.77
CA SER A 128 -23.84 -13.26 -11.51
C SER A 128 -23.21 -14.64 -11.44
N ILE A 129 -22.74 -15.01 -10.26
CA ILE A 129 -22.25 -16.37 -9.96
C ILE A 129 -22.90 -16.90 -8.70
N TYR A 130 -23.24 -18.18 -8.71
CA TYR A 130 -23.79 -18.90 -7.55
C TYR A 130 -22.81 -19.98 -7.13
N LEU A 131 -22.26 -19.85 -5.93
CA LEU A 131 -21.27 -20.77 -5.37
C LEU A 131 -21.23 -20.65 -3.83
N ASN A 132 -20.50 -21.55 -3.19
CA ASN A 132 -20.16 -21.36 -1.78
C ASN A 132 -18.97 -20.41 -1.67
N GLU A 133 -19.22 -19.15 -1.29
CA GLU A 133 -18.21 -18.08 -1.26
C GLU A 133 -17.10 -18.30 -0.22
N VAL A 134 -17.32 -19.16 0.78
CA VAL A 134 -16.34 -19.50 1.81
C VAL A 134 -15.37 -20.58 1.30
N THR A 135 -15.92 -21.69 0.76
CA THR A 135 -15.10 -22.85 0.34
C THR A 135 -14.59 -22.76 -1.08
N GLU A 136 -15.19 -21.90 -1.92
CA GLU A 136 -14.86 -21.75 -3.35
C GLU A 136 -14.33 -20.36 -3.71
N ARG A 137 -13.70 -19.67 -2.76
CA ARG A 137 -13.19 -18.31 -2.94
C ARG A 137 -12.31 -18.15 -4.17
N ALA A 138 -11.41 -19.10 -4.44
CA ALA A 138 -10.54 -19.06 -5.61
C ALA A 138 -11.31 -19.02 -6.95
N LYS A 139 -12.46 -19.71 -7.03
CA LYS A 139 -13.32 -19.65 -8.22
C LYS A 139 -14.00 -18.30 -8.38
N LEU A 140 -14.37 -17.68 -7.27
CA LEU A 140 -14.92 -16.32 -7.28
C LEU A 140 -13.88 -15.32 -7.75
N ASP A 141 -12.65 -15.41 -7.25
CA ASP A 141 -11.54 -14.53 -7.61
C ASP A 141 -11.18 -14.67 -9.11
N GLU A 142 -11.20 -15.90 -9.63
CA GLU A 142 -11.04 -16.14 -11.06
C GLU A 142 -12.20 -15.57 -11.87
N PHE A 143 -13.45 -15.81 -11.47
CA PHE A 143 -14.63 -15.29 -12.15
C PHE A 143 -14.60 -13.77 -12.27
N GLN A 144 -14.37 -13.07 -11.16
CA GLN A 144 -14.36 -11.60 -11.18
C GLN A 144 -13.22 -11.02 -12.02
N SER A 145 -12.09 -11.72 -12.14
CA SER A 145 -10.97 -11.27 -12.98
C SER A 145 -11.21 -11.49 -14.47
N ARG A 146 -11.97 -12.51 -14.84
CA ARG A 146 -12.27 -12.86 -16.24
C ARG A 146 -13.46 -12.08 -16.81
N MET A 147 -14.51 -11.86 -16.00
CA MET A 147 -15.73 -11.21 -16.48
C MET A 147 -15.54 -9.71 -16.68
N LYS A 148 -15.63 -9.27 -17.93
CA LYS A 148 -15.56 -7.84 -18.29
C LYS A 148 -16.88 -7.13 -18.05
N THR A 149 -17.33 -7.12 -16.80
CA THR A 149 -18.55 -6.47 -16.34
C THR A 149 -18.27 -5.57 -15.13
N CYS A 150 -18.93 -4.42 -15.04
CA CYS A 150 -18.77 -3.48 -13.95
C CYS A 150 -19.44 -3.94 -12.64
N ARG A 151 -20.37 -4.88 -12.76
CA ARG A 151 -21.08 -5.47 -11.61
C ARG A 151 -20.95 -6.98 -11.67
N VAL A 152 -20.34 -7.53 -10.61
CA VAL A 152 -20.28 -8.97 -10.38
C VAL A 152 -21.08 -9.25 -9.11
N LEU A 153 -22.14 -10.04 -9.23
CA LEU A 153 -23.02 -10.38 -8.14
C LEU A 153 -22.76 -11.83 -7.70
N VAL A 154 -22.75 -12.03 -6.40
CA VAL A 154 -22.56 -13.36 -5.79
C VAL A 154 -23.84 -13.78 -5.10
N ASN A 155 -24.33 -14.96 -5.43
CA ASN A 155 -25.56 -15.56 -4.86
C ASN A 155 -26.78 -14.61 -4.90
N THR A 156 -26.80 -13.73 -5.91
CA THR A 156 -27.86 -12.71 -6.06
C THR A 156 -28.29 -12.66 -7.54
N PRO A 157 -29.59 -12.62 -7.82
CA PRO A 157 -30.08 -12.43 -9.18
C PRO A 157 -29.61 -11.11 -9.79
N SER A 158 -29.16 -11.13 -11.06
CA SER A 158 -28.65 -9.93 -11.70
C SER A 158 -29.71 -8.84 -11.87
N SER A 159 -30.95 -9.22 -12.12
CA SER A 159 -32.09 -8.30 -12.25
C SER A 159 -32.38 -7.49 -10.97
N GLN A 160 -32.17 -8.06 -9.81
CA GLN A 160 -32.40 -7.41 -8.52
C GLN A 160 -31.12 -6.73 -8.00
N GLY A 161 -30.02 -7.48 -7.94
CA GLY A 161 -28.78 -6.96 -7.40
C GLY A 161 -28.16 -5.87 -8.25
N GLY A 162 -28.24 -5.96 -9.57
CA GLY A 162 -27.66 -4.98 -10.52
C GLY A 162 -28.22 -3.58 -10.36
N ILE A 163 -29.49 -3.45 -10.06
CA ILE A 163 -30.13 -2.13 -9.84
C ILE A 163 -29.90 -1.55 -8.44
N GLY A 164 -29.21 -2.28 -7.54
CA GLY A 164 -28.96 -1.83 -6.19
C GLY A 164 -30.18 -2.00 -5.30
N ASP A 165 -30.51 -3.24 -4.96
CA ASP A 165 -31.58 -3.53 -4.02
C ASP A 165 -31.16 -3.41 -2.55
N LEU A 166 -32.10 -3.65 -1.64
CA LEU A 166 -31.88 -3.57 -0.20
C LEU A 166 -30.95 -4.65 0.36
N TYR A 167 -30.61 -5.66 -0.43
CA TYR A 167 -29.83 -6.82 0.04
C TYR A 167 -28.33 -6.68 -0.11
N ASN A 168 -27.84 -5.79 -1.00
CA ASN A 168 -26.40 -5.70 -1.25
C ASN A 168 -25.82 -4.33 -0.93
N PHE A 169 -26.21 -3.42 -0.35
CA PHE A 169 -25.69 -2.12 0.12
C PHE A 169 -24.42 -1.54 -0.61
N ARG A 170 -23.86 -2.26 -1.56
CA ARG A 170 -22.69 -1.84 -2.34
C ARG A 170 -23.06 -1.05 -3.59
N LEU A 171 -24.21 -1.34 -4.15
CA LEU A 171 -24.69 -0.69 -5.35
C LEU A 171 -25.78 0.31 -4.99
N THR A 172 -25.62 1.55 -5.37
CA THR A 172 -26.65 2.57 -5.20
C THR A 172 -27.88 2.24 -6.06
N PRO A 173 -29.10 2.31 -5.52
CA PRO A 173 -30.32 2.08 -6.29
C PRO A 173 -30.39 2.98 -7.52
N SER A 174 -30.52 2.37 -8.70
CA SER A 174 -30.60 3.09 -9.97
C SER A 174 -31.18 2.21 -11.08
N LEU A 175 -31.92 2.82 -11.98
CA LEU A 175 -32.34 2.21 -13.24
C LEU A 175 -31.42 2.53 -14.42
N THR A 176 -30.42 3.38 -14.20
CA THR A 176 -29.40 3.71 -15.19
C THR A 176 -28.06 3.13 -14.73
N LEU A 177 -27.57 2.15 -15.47
CA LEU A 177 -26.39 1.37 -15.10
C LEU A 177 -25.25 1.69 -16.06
N GLY A 178 -24.19 2.30 -15.53
CA GLY A 178 -22.97 2.55 -16.28
C GLY A 178 -22.22 1.24 -16.57
N CYS A 179 -21.69 1.10 -17.77
CA CYS A 179 -20.92 -0.07 -18.21
C CYS A 179 -19.43 0.21 -18.37
N GLY A 180 -18.96 1.38 -17.94
CA GLY A 180 -17.55 1.79 -17.98
C GLY A 180 -16.94 1.77 -19.37
N THR A 181 -15.62 1.74 -19.44
CA THR A 181 -14.86 1.72 -20.69
C THR A 181 -15.15 0.48 -21.54
N TRP A 182 -15.43 -0.65 -20.93
CA TRP A 182 -15.81 -1.87 -21.66
C TRP A 182 -17.10 -1.69 -22.47
N GLY A 183 -18.08 -0.98 -21.92
CA GLY A 183 -19.35 -0.67 -22.60
C GLY A 183 -19.36 0.68 -23.31
N GLY A 184 -18.21 1.34 -23.45
CA GLY A 184 -18.13 2.66 -24.10
C GLY A 184 -18.78 3.79 -23.29
N ASN A 185 -18.91 3.64 -21.98
CA ASN A 185 -19.53 4.62 -21.09
C ASN A 185 -18.49 5.38 -20.27
N SER A 186 -18.82 6.62 -19.90
CA SER A 186 -18.01 7.43 -18.98
C SER A 186 -18.16 7.03 -17.51
N VAL A 187 -19.17 6.23 -17.18
CA VAL A 187 -19.52 5.82 -15.83
C VAL A 187 -19.52 4.30 -15.73
N SER A 188 -18.88 3.74 -14.71
CA SER A 188 -18.79 2.31 -14.43
C SER A 188 -19.65 1.84 -13.25
N GLU A 189 -20.47 2.71 -12.70
CA GLU A 189 -21.30 2.46 -11.54
C GLU A 189 -22.79 2.77 -11.80
N ASN A 190 -23.62 2.50 -10.81
CA ASN A 190 -25.05 2.84 -10.88
C ASN A 190 -25.18 4.38 -10.82
N VAL A 191 -25.84 4.94 -11.83
CA VAL A 191 -25.94 6.39 -11.99
C VAL A 191 -26.89 6.97 -10.96
N GLY A 192 -26.40 7.93 -10.19
CA GLY A 192 -27.17 8.65 -9.16
C GLY A 192 -26.99 10.15 -9.28
N VAL A 193 -27.51 10.89 -8.31
CA VAL A 193 -27.51 12.35 -8.28
C VAL A 193 -26.11 12.94 -8.45
N LYS A 194 -25.08 12.31 -7.91
CA LYS A 194 -23.68 12.74 -8.04
C LYS A 194 -23.18 12.88 -9.49
N HIS A 195 -23.79 12.14 -10.42
CA HIS A 195 -23.43 12.20 -11.84
C HIS A 195 -24.16 13.32 -12.61
N LEU A 196 -25.16 13.95 -11.98
CA LEU A 196 -25.93 15.04 -12.54
C LEU A 196 -25.47 16.42 -12.05
N ILE A 197 -24.51 16.45 -11.12
CA ILE A 197 -23.98 17.68 -10.55
C ILE A 197 -22.50 17.83 -10.90
N ASN A 198 -22.07 19.09 -11.03
CA ASN A 198 -20.67 19.40 -11.17
C ASN A 198 -20.02 19.49 -9.78
N ILE A 199 -19.13 18.55 -9.49
CA ILE A 199 -18.35 18.57 -8.24
C ILE A 199 -17.13 19.45 -8.48
N LYS A 200 -17.03 20.58 -7.74
CA LYS A 200 -15.82 21.38 -7.68
C LYS A 200 -14.95 20.88 -6.55
N THR A 201 -13.72 20.54 -6.88
CA THR A 201 -12.70 20.31 -5.87
C THR A 201 -11.96 21.62 -5.61
N VAL A 202 -12.06 22.14 -4.39
CA VAL A 202 -11.27 23.28 -3.93
C VAL A 202 -10.06 22.70 -3.20
N ALA A 203 -8.89 22.86 -3.78
CA ALA A 203 -7.63 22.49 -3.16
C ALA A 203 -6.98 23.75 -2.58
N GLU A 204 -7.09 23.91 -1.28
CA GLU A 204 -6.41 24.98 -0.56
C GLU A 204 -5.09 24.49 0.00
N ARG A 205 -4.05 25.31 -0.12
CA ARG A 205 -2.82 25.08 0.64
C ARG A 205 -3.18 25.25 2.11
N ARG A 206 -3.12 24.17 2.87
CA ARG A 206 -3.21 24.27 4.32
C ARG A 206 -1.83 24.62 4.85
N GLU A 207 -1.72 25.78 5.45
CA GLU A 207 -0.62 26.04 6.35
C GLU A 207 -0.85 25.19 7.59
N ASN A 208 -0.13 24.09 7.68
CA ASN A 208 -0.13 23.29 8.88
C ASN A 208 0.66 24.05 9.95
N MET A 209 0.33 23.79 11.20
CA MET A 209 1.15 24.27 12.31
C MET A 209 2.57 23.75 12.13
N LEU A 210 3.52 24.66 11.97
CA LEU A 210 4.94 24.35 11.88
C LEU A 210 5.50 24.28 13.30
N TRP A 211 6.32 23.28 13.55
CA TRP A 211 7.05 23.17 14.81
C TRP A 211 8.48 22.73 14.56
N PHE A 212 9.38 23.15 15.44
CA PHE A 212 10.77 22.72 15.46
C PHE A 212 10.95 21.67 16.56
N ARG A 213 11.57 20.55 16.23
CA ARG A 213 11.88 19.49 17.19
C ARG A 213 13.30 19.01 16.97
N ALA A 214 14.07 18.94 18.05
CA ALA A 214 15.43 18.43 18.09
C ALA A 214 15.54 17.35 19.17
N PRO A 215 16.63 16.58 19.25
CA PRO A 215 16.92 15.71 20.40
C PRO A 215 16.80 16.47 21.74
N GLU A 216 16.44 15.74 22.79
CA GLU A 216 16.34 16.32 24.14
C GLU A 216 17.67 16.95 24.57
N LYS A 217 18.80 16.39 24.11
CA LYS A 217 20.14 16.89 24.36
C LYS A 217 21.04 16.71 23.16
N VAL A 218 21.83 17.75 22.86
CA VAL A 218 22.88 17.71 21.85
C VAL A 218 24.19 18.17 22.50
N TYR A 219 25.11 17.25 22.71
CA TYR A 219 26.45 17.54 23.19
C TYR A 219 27.35 17.88 22.04
N ILE A 220 28.01 19.01 22.08
CA ILE A 220 28.85 19.54 21.01
C ILE A 220 30.15 20.00 21.56
N LYS A 221 31.26 19.37 21.26
CA LYS A 221 32.64 19.81 21.45
C LYS A 221 33.57 18.61 21.40
N LYS A 222 34.82 18.83 21.01
CA LYS A 222 35.89 17.84 21.16
C LYS A 222 35.99 17.38 22.60
N GLY A 223 35.96 16.05 22.83
CA GLY A 223 36.07 15.44 24.16
C GLY A 223 34.79 15.50 25.00
N CYS A 224 33.61 15.72 24.40
CA CYS A 224 32.35 15.76 25.13
C CYS A 224 31.79 14.35 25.46
N LEU A 225 32.28 13.30 24.80
CA LEU A 225 31.76 11.93 24.95
C LEU A 225 31.69 11.45 26.42
N PRO A 226 32.77 11.55 27.24
CA PRO A 226 32.69 11.07 28.60
C PRO A 226 31.64 11.78 29.47
N VAL A 227 31.51 13.10 29.27
CA VAL A 227 30.54 13.92 30.00
C VAL A 227 29.11 13.54 29.62
N ALA A 228 28.86 13.34 28.34
CA ALA A 228 27.54 12.93 27.86
C ALA A 228 27.15 11.53 28.33
N LEU A 229 28.11 10.58 28.33
CA LEU A 229 27.85 9.21 28.77
C LEU A 229 27.69 9.10 30.30
N ASP A 230 28.32 9.98 31.10
CA ASP A 230 28.12 9.99 32.55
C ASP A 230 26.64 10.14 32.94
N GLU A 231 25.84 10.83 32.15
CA GLU A 231 24.41 10.97 32.41
C GLU A 231 23.65 9.62 32.38
N LEU A 232 24.13 8.66 31.61
CA LEU A 232 23.49 7.33 31.53
C LEU A 232 23.40 6.69 32.91
N LYS A 233 24.46 6.84 33.75
CA LYS A 233 24.47 6.30 35.10
C LYS A 233 23.93 7.29 36.13
N THR A 234 24.41 8.53 36.09
CA THR A 234 24.19 9.50 37.18
C THR A 234 22.78 10.10 37.16
N VAL A 235 22.20 10.27 35.99
CA VAL A 235 20.89 10.90 35.80
C VAL A 235 19.81 9.87 35.42
N MET A 236 20.12 8.96 34.51
CA MET A 236 19.13 8.05 33.91
C MET A 236 19.10 6.66 34.53
N GLY A 237 20.14 6.27 35.30
CA GLY A 237 20.23 4.97 35.98
C GLY A 237 20.29 3.77 35.01
N LYS A 238 20.82 3.97 33.78
CA LYS A 238 20.93 2.92 32.74
C LYS A 238 21.97 1.87 33.17
N LYS A 239 21.73 0.62 32.76
CA LYS A 239 22.51 -0.53 33.19
C LYS A 239 23.02 -1.38 32.02
N ARG A 240 22.43 -1.30 30.87
CA ARG A 240 22.71 -2.20 29.74
C ARG A 240 22.72 -1.43 28.44
N ALA A 241 23.89 -1.24 27.83
CA ALA A 241 24.05 -0.52 26.57
C ALA A 241 24.28 -1.47 25.41
N PHE A 242 23.55 -1.26 24.30
CA PHE A 242 23.74 -1.97 23.04
C PHE A 242 24.33 -0.99 22.01
N ILE A 243 25.55 -1.26 21.55
CA ILE A 243 26.25 -0.41 20.59
C ILE A 243 25.97 -0.94 19.18
N VAL A 244 25.59 -0.06 18.25
CA VAL A 244 25.40 -0.36 16.83
C VAL A 244 26.42 0.40 16.01
N THR A 245 27.19 -0.29 15.18
CA THR A 245 28.24 0.33 14.35
C THR A 245 28.53 -0.55 13.11
N ASP A 246 29.46 -0.12 12.27
CA ASP A 246 29.99 -0.93 11.17
C ASP A 246 31.31 -1.63 11.55
N SER A 247 31.68 -2.61 10.71
CA SER A 247 32.89 -3.42 10.95
C SER A 247 34.19 -2.62 10.86
N PHE A 248 34.23 -1.56 10.04
CA PHE A 248 35.40 -0.71 9.93
C PHE A 248 35.66 0.04 11.24
N LEU A 249 34.65 0.72 11.76
CA LEU A 249 34.75 1.47 13.03
C LEU A 249 35.07 0.54 14.20
N TYR A 250 34.43 -0.62 14.26
CA TYR A 250 34.69 -1.60 15.31
C TYR A 250 36.15 -2.11 15.29
N ASN A 251 36.61 -2.58 14.12
CA ASN A 251 37.94 -3.15 13.99
C ASN A 251 39.08 -2.11 14.15
N ASN A 252 38.79 -0.84 13.91
CA ASN A 252 39.74 0.27 14.10
C ASN A 252 39.63 0.94 15.47
N GLY A 253 38.86 0.35 16.41
CA GLY A 253 38.85 0.76 17.80
C GLY A 253 38.04 2.02 18.13
N TYR A 254 37.17 2.49 17.21
CA TYR A 254 36.32 3.65 17.45
C TYR A 254 35.27 3.43 18.55
N THR A 255 34.92 2.19 18.83
CA THR A 255 34.03 1.84 19.94
C THR A 255 34.72 1.89 21.28
N LYS A 256 36.07 1.83 21.32
CA LYS A 256 36.83 1.71 22.56
C LYS A 256 36.60 2.86 23.56
N PRO A 257 36.59 4.14 23.17
CA PRO A 257 36.27 5.23 24.10
C PRO A 257 34.88 5.10 24.76
N ILE A 258 33.94 4.51 24.04
CA ILE A 258 32.58 4.28 24.54
C ILE A 258 32.58 3.10 25.50
N THR A 259 33.16 1.96 25.12
CA THR A 259 33.20 0.74 25.94
C THR A 259 34.01 0.96 27.23
N ASP A 260 35.18 1.62 27.16
CA ASP A 260 35.98 1.94 28.32
C ASP A 260 35.18 2.80 29.32
N LYS A 261 34.40 3.76 28.82
CA LYS A 261 33.57 4.61 29.68
C LYS A 261 32.38 3.87 30.26
N LEU A 262 31.76 2.97 29.50
CA LEU A 262 30.69 2.10 30.02
C LEU A 262 31.21 1.13 31.10
N ASP A 263 32.41 0.57 30.91
CA ASP A 263 33.08 -0.29 31.92
C ASP A 263 33.38 0.46 33.20
N GLU A 264 33.96 1.68 33.11
CA GLU A 264 34.18 2.58 34.24
C GLU A 264 32.89 2.82 35.04
N MET A 265 31.77 2.96 34.34
CA MET A 265 30.48 3.17 34.97
C MET A 265 29.81 1.88 35.46
N GLY A 266 30.35 0.70 35.12
CA GLY A 266 29.74 -0.60 35.43
C GLY A 266 28.46 -0.87 34.65
N ILE A 267 28.33 -0.31 33.45
CA ILE A 267 27.22 -0.55 32.52
C ILE A 267 27.60 -1.74 31.64
N VAL A 268 26.83 -2.82 31.71
CA VAL A 268 27.04 -3.98 30.86
C VAL A 268 26.74 -3.62 29.39
N HIS A 269 27.63 -4.00 28.49
CA HIS A 269 27.47 -3.63 27.11
C HIS A 269 27.74 -4.79 26.15
N THR A 270 27.24 -4.67 24.93
CA THR A 270 27.56 -5.52 23.77
C THR A 270 27.52 -4.68 22.50
N THR A 271 28.20 -5.15 21.44
CA THR A 271 28.30 -4.42 20.17
C THR A 271 27.83 -5.28 19.01
N PHE A 272 26.92 -4.73 18.22
CA PHE A 272 26.59 -5.19 16.88
C PHE A 272 27.37 -4.35 15.88
N PHE A 273 28.23 -4.98 15.08
CA PHE A 273 29.16 -4.27 14.18
C PHE A 273 29.06 -4.68 12.71
N ASP A 274 27.99 -5.41 12.34
CA ASP A 274 27.80 -5.91 10.99
C ASP A 274 26.89 -5.01 10.13
N VAL A 275 26.85 -3.69 10.43
CA VAL A 275 26.11 -2.76 9.59
C VAL A 275 26.88 -2.48 8.31
N ALA A 276 26.31 -2.88 7.18
CA ALA A 276 26.86 -2.56 5.85
C ALA A 276 26.47 -1.14 5.40
N PRO A 277 27.22 -0.54 4.46
CA PRO A 277 26.71 0.59 3.72
C PRO A 277 25.35 0.26 3.08
N ASP A 278 24.41 1.22 3.06
CA ASP A 278 23.03 0.97 2.64
C ASP A 278 22.36 -0.19 3.43
N PRO A 279 22.10 0.00 4.73
CA PRO A 279 21.68 -1.08 5.61
C PRO A 279 20.37 -1.71 5.16
N THR A 280 20.31 -3.04 5.28
CA THR A 280 19.14 -3.82 4.85
C THR A 280 18.17 -4.08 5.98
N LEU A 281 16.93 -4.40 5.61
CA LEU A 281 15.92 -4.82 6.57
C LEU A 281 16.31 -6.12 7.30
N ALA A 282 17.02 -7.03 6.62
CA ALA A 282 17.56 -8.25 7.24
C ALA A 282 18.56 -7.91 8.34
N CYS A 283 19.51 -7.01 8.09
CA CYS A 283 20.46 -6.52 9.10
C CYS A 283 19.74 -5.91 10.29
N ALA A 284 18.74 -5.08 10.07
CA ALA A 284 17.97 -4.47 11.15
C ALA A 284 17.20 -5.52 11.98
N LYS A 285 16.62 -6.54 11.35
CA LYS A 285 15.94 -7.64 12.06
C LYS A 285 16.90 -8.48 12.90
N GLU A 286 18.10 -8.74 12.39
CA GLU A 286 19.14 -9.46 13.13
C GLU A 286 19.59 -8.68 14.36
N GLY A 287 19.94 -7.40 14.22
CA GLY A 287 20.30 -6.55 15.35
C GLY A 287 19.19 -6.45 16.39
N ALA A 288 17.94 -6.32 15.97
CA ALA A 288 16.78 -6.33 16.87
C ALA A 288 16.62 -7.68 17.61
N ALA A 289 16.93 -8.81 16.96
CA ALA A 289 16.92 -10.11 17.60
C ALA A 289 18.00 -10.21 18.70
N GLN A 290 19.20 -9.71 18.43
CA GLN A 290 20.27 -9.61 19.44
C GLN A 290 19.89 -8.65 20.59
N MET A 291 19.24 -7.52 20.29
CA MET A 291 18.71 -6.62 21.32
C MET A 291 17.68 -7.32 22.22
N ARG A 292 16.76 -8.11 21.64
CA ARG A 292 15.78 -8.86 22.43
C ARG A 292 16.44 -9.89 23.36
N ALA A 293 17.53 -10.52 22.93
CA ALA A 293 18.28 -11.43 23.77
C ALA A 293 19.06 -10.69 24.87
N PHE A 294 19.69 -9.58 24.53
CA PHE A 294 20.48 -8.78 25.46
C PHE A 294 19.63 -7.89 26.38
N LYS A 295 18.47 -7.42 25.95
CA LYS A 295 17.55 -6.53 26.68
C LYS A 295 18.22 -5.21 27.14
N PRO A 296 18.68 -4.37 26.21
CA PRO A 296 19.27 -3.09 26.55
C PRO A 296 18.22 -2.10 27.07
N ASP A 297 18.65 -1.21 27.96
CA ASP A 297 17.91 -0.01 28.35
C ASP A 297 18.50 1.28 27.75
N CYS A 298 19.60 1.13 26.99
CA CYS A 298 20.25 2.18 26.23
C CYS A 298 20.77 1.59 24.90
N ILE A 299 20.60 2.32 23.79
CA ILE A 299 21.16 1.99 22.48
C ILE A 299 22.05 3.14 22.04
N ILE A 300 23.27 2.84 21.61
CA ILE A 300 24.26 3.82 21.15
C ILE A 300 24.62 3.50 19.71
N ALA A 301 24.18 4.32 18.76
CA ALA A 301 24.53 4.19 17.34
C ALA A 301 25.74 5.07 17.03
N LEU A 302 26.87 4.43 16.69
CA LEU A 302 28.13 5.09 16.35
C LEU A 302 28.40 4.90 14.85
N GLY A 303 28.50 5.98 14.08
CA GLY A 303 28.90 5.88 12.68
C GLY A 303 28.36 7.00 11.79
N GLY A 304 28.35 6.74 10.50
CA GLY A 304 27.65 7.58 9.53
C GLY A 304 26.14 7.31 9.50
N GLY A 305 25.44 7.87 8.53
CA GLY A 305 24.00 7.69 8.37
C GLY A 305 23.56 6.24 8.40
N SER A 306 24.28 5.34 7.72
CA SER A 306 23.95 3.91 7.66
C SER A 306 23.88 3.23 9.03
N ALA A 307 24.85 3.47 9.91
CA ALA A 307 24.87 2.89 11.26
C ALA A 307 23.76 3.47 12.15
N MET A 308 23.52 4.77 12.05
CA MET A 308 22.46 5.44 12.81
C MET A 308 21.06 5.03 12.32
N ASP A 309 20.86 4.94 11.02
CA ASP A 309 19.59 4.53 10.43
C ASP A 309 19.25 3.06 10.74
N ALA A 310 20.26 2.16 10.60
CA ALA A 310 20.10 0.77 11.05
C ALA A 310 19.74 0.70 12.53
N GLY A 311 20.45 1.46 13.37
CA GLY A 311 20.18 1.54 14.81
C GLY A 311 18.77 1.99 15.14
N LYS A 312 18.24 3.00 14.44
CA LYS A 312 16.86 3.48 14.60
C LYS A 312 15.84 2.39 14.25
N ILE A 313 16.04 1.67 13.14
CA ILE A 313 15.11 0.60 12.75
C ILE A 313 15.23 -0.61 13.71
N MET A 314 16.44 -0.96 14.13
CA MET A 314 16.65 -1.98 15.18
C MET A 314 15.93 -1.60 16.47
N TRP A 315 15.98 -0.33 16.86
CA TRP A 315 15.29 0.21 18.03
C TRP A 315 13.78 0.03 17.92
N VAL A 316 13.17 0.40 16.77
CA VAL A 316 11.74 0.18 16.53
C VAL A 316 11.39 -1.29 16.65
N LEU A 317 12.10 -2.18 15.95
CA LEU A 317 11.82 -3.62 15.95
C LEU A 317 12.11 -4.29 17.31
N TYR A 318 12.94 -3.68 18.14
CA TYR A 318 13.18 -4.12 19.51
C TYR A 318 12.05 -3.72 20.46
N GLU A 319 11.61 -2.47 20.42
CA GLU A 319 10.52 -1.98 21.28
C GLU A 319 9.15 -2.50 20.85
N HIS A 320 8.93 -2.57 19.53
CA HIS A 320 7.66 -2.90 18.87
C HIS A 320 7.85 -3.99 17.82
N PRO A 321 8.04 -5.25 18.23
CA PRO A 321 8.23 -6.36 17.32
C PRO A 321 6.98 -6.65 16.46
N GLU A 322 5.82 -6.13 16.84
CA GLU A 322 4.56 -6.18 16.12
C GLU A 322 4.45 -5.16 14.98
N ALA A 323 5.33 -4.15 14.94
CA ALA A 323 5.26 -3.10 13.93
C ALA A 323 5.58 -3.66 12.53
N ASP A 324 4.68 -3.45 11.58
CA ASP A 324 4.90 -3.84 10.19
C ASP A 324 5.77 -2.81 9.46
N PHE A 325 6.87 -3.30 8.87
CA PHE A 325 7.80 -2.44 8.15
C PHE A 325 7.15 -1.76 6.94
N MET A 326 6.33 -2.50 6.19
CA MET A 326 5.71 -1.95 4.98
C MET A 326 4.67 -0.88 5.31
N ASP A 327 3.94 -1.03 6.41
CA ASP A 327 3.03 0.01 6.89
C ASP A 327 3.78 1.29 7.23
N MET A 328 4.93 1.19 7.89
CA MET A 328 5.79 2.34 8.20
C MET A 328 6.39 2.98 6.93
N ALA A 329 6.87 2.16 5.98
CA ALA A 329 7.56 2.61 4.78
C ALA A 329 6.61 3.17 3.71
N MET A 330 5.46 2.52 3.48
CA MET A 330 4.49 2.91 2.44
C MET A 330 3.64 4.13 2.81
N ARG A 331 3.68 4.55 4.05
CA ARG A 331 2.91 5.69 4.56
C ARG A 331 3.73 6.98 4.65
N PHE A 332 4.91 6.98 4.05
CA PHE A 332 5.71 8.19 3.96
C PHE A 332 5.07 9.18 2.97
N MET A 333 4.40 10.19 3.51
CA MET A 333 3.84 11.32 2.77
C MET A 333 4.28 12.62 3.42
N ASP A 334 3.84 12.84 4.65
CA ASP A 334 4.16 13.99 5.48
C ASP A 334 4.05 13.53 6.94
N ILE A 335 5.14 13.63 7.67
CA ILE A 335 5.19 13.19 9.07
C ILE A 335 4.17 13.87 9.98
N ARG A 336 3.60 15.00 9.54
CA ARG A 336 2.55 15.73 10.26
C ARG A 336 1.13 15.28 9.87
N LYS A 337 1.00 14.61 8.70
CA LYS A 337 -0.29 14.12 8.15
C LYS A 337 -0.30 12.60 8.08
N ARG A 338 0.32 11.94 9.04
CA ARG A 338 0.47 10.50 8.98
C ARG A 338 -0.86 9.76 8.82
N VAL A 339 -0.83 8.81 7.91
CA VAL A 339 -1.90 7.85 7.69
C VAL A 339 -1.72 6.62 8.58
N TYR A 340 -0.47 6.29 8.91
CA TYR A 340 -0.07 5.26 9.85
C TYR A 340 0.32 5.91 11.18
N THR A 341 -0.17 5.38 12.29
CA THR A 341 0.25 5.82 13.62
C THR A 341 1.53 5.09 13.99
N PHE A 342 2.64 5.82 14.03
CA PHE A 342 3.92 5.26 14.44
C PHE A 342 3.89 4.92 15.94
N PRO A 343 4.46 3.78 16.36
CA PRO A 343 4.48 3.43 17.78
C PRO A 343 5.34 4.42 18.58
N LYS A 344 4.98 4.62 19.84
CA LYS A 344 5.74 5.49 20.74
C LYS A 344 7.09 4.86 21.10
N MET A 345 8.16 5.62 20.95
CA MET A 345 9.52 5.14 21.14
C MET A 345 10.17 5.65 22.43
N GLY A 346 11.14 4.88 22.95
CA GLY A 346 11.95 5.25 24.09
C GLY A 346 11.42 4.75 25.44
N GLU A 347 10.47 3.83 25.44
CA GLU A 347 9.95 3.22 26.67
C GLU A 347 10.87 2.12 27.21
N LYS A 348 11.46 1.31 26.31
CA LYS A 348 12.38 0.23 26.70
C LYS A 348 13.84 0.70 26.71
N ALA A 349 14.25 1.47 25.70
CA ALA A 349 15.64 1.88 25.54
C ALA A 349 15.78 3.36 25.13
N TYR A 350 16.71 4.05 25.77
CA TYR A 350 17.11 5.42 25.43
C TYR A 350 18.07 5.39 24.23
N PHE A 351 17.76 6.12 23.15
CA PHE A 351 18.57 6.08 21.93
C PHE A 351 19.53 7.27 21.84
N ILE A 352 20.80 6.96 21.66
CA ILE A 352 21.90 7.92 21.50
C ILE A 352 22.51 7.76 20.11
N ALA A 353 22.77 8.86 19.42
CA ALA A 353 23.46 8.87 18.14
C ALA A 353 24.79 9.63 18.25
N ILE A 354 25.87 9.02 17.71
CA ILE A 354 27.22 9.56 17.69
C ILE A 354 27.71 9.55 16.25
N PRO A 355 27.70 10.68 15.53
CA PRO A 355 28.14 10.74 14.15
C PRO A 355 29.65 10.67 14.01
N THR A 356 30.13 10.01 12.94
CA THR A 356 31.54 9.97 12.53
C THR A 356 31.78 10.68 11.17
N SER A 357 30.72 11.13 10.53
CA SER A 357 30.73 11.91 9.30
C SER A 357 29.93 13.20 9.46
N ALA A 358 30.31 14.24 8.76
CA ALA A 358 29.68 15.55 8.79
C ALA A 358 28.85 15.76 7.52
N GLY A 359 27.68 15.15 7.43
CA GLY A 359 26.83 15.19 6.22
C GLY A 359 25.35 14.96 6.52
N THR A 360 24.98 13.71 6.79
CA THR A 360 23.58 13.28 6.85
C THR A 360 22.73 13.92 7.93
N GLY A 361 23.33 14.34 9.05
CA GLY A 361 22.58 14.84 10.20
C GLY A 361 21.64 13.82 10.84
N SER A 362 21.85 12.50 10.59
CA SER A 362 20.94 11.47 11.10
C SER A 362 20.84 11.47 12.64
N GLU A 363 21.84 11.98 13.34
CA GLU A 363 21.84 12.14 14.79
C GLU A 363 20.75 13.10 15.32
N VAL A 364 20.24 13.97 14.48
CA VAL A 364 19.21 14.97 14.83
C VAL A 364 17.96 14.92 13.93
N THR A 365 17.84 13.90 13.08
CA THR A 365 16.71 13.77 12.14
C THR A 365 15.73 12.69 12.54
N PRO A 366 14.44 12.87 12.24
CA PRO A 366 13.40 11.87 12.44
C PRO A 366 13.31 10.87 11.27
N PHE A 367 14.39 10.68 10.53
CA PHE A 367 14.44 9.83 9.33
C PHE A 367 15.33 8.62 9.55
N ALA A 368 15.02 7.54 8.86
CA ALA A 368 15.90 6.39 8.67
C ALA A 368 15.66 5.81 7.27
N VAL A 369 16.74 5.55 6.53
CA VAL A 369 16.66 4.93 5.21
C VAL A 369 17.13 3.49 5.31
N ILE A 370 16.28 2.57 4.85
CA ILE A 370 16.57 1.13 4.86
C ILE A 370 16.31 0.51 3.50
N THR A 371 17.14 -0.43 3.09
CA THR A 371 17.00 -1.15 1.82
C THR A 371 16.26 -2.47 2.03
N ASP A 372 15.22 -2.71 1.25
CA ASP A 372 14.66 -4.05 1.11
C ASP A 372 15.54 -4.85 0.16
N GLU A 373 16.26 -5.82 0.70
CA GLU A 373 17.19 -6.66 -0.06
C GLU A 373 16.53 -7.53 -1.15
N LYS A 374 15.24 -7.77 -1.05
CA LYS A 374 14.49 -8.56 -2.03
C LYS A 374 14.19 -7.78 -3.30
N THR A 375 13.89 -6.51 -3.14
CA THR A 375 13.50 -5.63 -4.25
C THR A 375 14.60 -4.65 -4.65
N GLY A 376 15.62 -4.45 -3.82
CA GLY A 376 16.65 -3.44 -3.98
C GLY A 376 16.14 -2.00 -3.76
N VAL A 377 14.92 -1.83 -3.31
CA VAL A 377 14.29 -0.52 -3.11
C VAL A 377 14.71 0.07 -1.76
N LYS A 378 15.11 1.35 -1.77
CA LYS A 378 15.38 2.11 -0.54
C LYS A 378 14.09 2.77 -0.07
N TYR A 379 13.72 2.49 1.18
CA TYR A 379 12.55 3.06 1.82
C TYR A 379 12.96 4.09 2.88
N PRO A 380 12.60 5.37 2.72
CA PRO A 380 12.72 6.34 3.78
C PRO A 380 11.55 6.16 4.77
N LEU A 381 11.88 5.95 6.04
CA LEU A 381 10.94 6.03 7.13
C LEU A 381 11.06 7.40 7.78
N ALA A 382 9.94 8.04 8.07
CA ALA A 382 9.91 9.37 8.67
C ALA A 382 8.85 9.45 9.76
N ASP A 383 9.30 9.59 10.98
CA ASP A 383 8.46 9.92 12.11
C ASP A 383 9.28 10.55 13.23
N TYR A 384 8.72 11.51 13.95
CA TYR A 384 9.41 12.14 15.09
C TYR A 384 9.76 11.17 16.22
N GLU A 385 9.14 10.02 16.27
CA GLU A 385 9.49 8.95 17.21
C GLU A 385 10.87 8.33 16.91
N LEU A 386 11.37 8.44 15.65
CA LEU A 386 12.72 8.02 15.25
C LEU A 386 13.81 9.02 15.63
N LEU A 387 13.43 10.21 16.12
CA LEU A 387 14.40 11.21 16.54
C LEU A 387 15.21 10.68 17.71
N PRO A 388 16.57 10.66 17.63
CA PRO A 388 17.41 10.29 18.77
C PRO A 388 17.09 11.13 20.00
N LYS A 389 17.19 10.53 21.17
CA LYS A 389 16.97 11.24 22.43
C LYS A 389 18.17 12.09 22.82
N MET A 390 19.37 11.64 22.46
CA MET A 390 20.62 12.37 22.67
C MET A 390 21.49 12.24 21.41
N ALA A 391 22.11 13.34 21.02
CA ALA A 391 23.17 13.37 20.01
C ALA A 391 24.49 13.79 20.67
N ILE A 392 25.61 13.12 20.34
CA ILE A 392 26.94 13.43 20.85
C ILE A 392 27.86 13.73 19.68
N ILE A 393 28.10 15.01 19.44
CA ILE A 393 28.93 15.51 18.34
C ILE A 393 30.36 15.74 18.90
N ASP A 394 31.09 14.64 19.07
CA ASP A 394 32.49 14.71 19.53
C ASP A 394 33.42 14.73 18.31
N THR A 395 34.18 15.81 18.17
CA THR A 395 35.10 16.04 17.05
C THR A 395 36.14 14.92 16.90
N ASP A 396 36.51 14.22 17.98
CA ASP A 396 37.49 13.13 17.91
C ASP A 396 37.06 12.02 16.96
N PHE A 397 35.75 11.74 16.84
CA PHE A 397 35.22 10.77 15.87
C PHE A 397 35.27 11.21 14.42
N HIS A 398 35.46 12.49 14.16
CA HIS A 398 35.52 13.05 12.79
C HIS A 398 36.95 13.25 12.28
N MET A 399 37.97 13.20 13.15
CA MET A 399 39.36 13.57 12.81
C MET A 399 39.97 12.70 11.72
N SER A 400 39.62 11.41 11.69
CA SER A 400 40.19 10.43 10.76
C SER A 400 39.48 10.32 9.43
N ALA A 401 38.37 11.07 9.21
CA ALA A 401 37.61 10.99 7.99
C ALA A 401 38.49 11.30 6.75
N PRO A 402 38.56 10.38 5.77
CA PRO A 402 39.39 10.60 4.56
C PRO A 402 38.81 11.71 3.70
N ARG A 403 39.65 12.27 2.80
CA ARG A 403 39.28 13.37 1.91
C ARG A 403 38.01 13.10 1.09
N GLY A 404 37.88 11.90 0.52
CA GLY A 404 36.69 11.52 -0.26
C GLY A 404 35.42 11.57 0.57
N LEU A 405 35.43 11.02 1.78
CA LEU A 405 34.29 11.08 2.70
C LEU A 405 34.00 12.53 3.14
N THR A 406 35.05 13.30 3.43
CA THR A 406 34.93 14.72 3.82
C THR A 406 34.23 15.54 2.73
N ALA A 407 34.62 15.36 1.46
CA ALA A 407 34.01 16.06 0.33
C ALA A 407 32.55 15.61 0.14
N ALA A 408 32.30 14.31 0.06
CA ALA A 408 30.97 13.77 -0.19
C ALA A 408 29.97 14.19 0.92
N SER A 409 30.34 14.00 2.19
CA SER A 409 29.47 14.37 3.30
C SER A 409 29.31 15.89 3.45
N GLY A 410 30.39 16.66 3.16
CA GLY A 410 30.31 18.11 3.23
C GLY A 410 29.39 18.73 2.15
N ILE A 411 29.40 18.18 0.92
CA ILE A 411 28.48 18.61 -0.13
C ILE A 411 27.04 18.14 0.17
N ASP A 412 26.86 16.97 0.76
CA ASP A 412 25.57 16.50 1.26
C ASP A 412 24.98 17.51 2.27
N ALA A 413 25.78 17.98 3.24
CA ALA A 413 25.36 19.01 4.18
C ALA A 413 25.01 20.35 3.49
N VAL A 414 25.72 20.74 2.40
CA VAL A 414 25.34 21.92 1.60
C VAL A 414 23.97 21.72 0.98
N THR A 415 23.73 20.54 0.39
CA THR A 415 22.45 20.22 -0.26
C THR A 415 21.32 20.28 0.76
N HIS A 416 21.47 19.65 1.93
CA HIS A 416 20.49 19.70 3.00
C HIS A 416 20.16 21.11 3.44
N ALA A 417 21.17 21.96 3.64
CA ALA A 417 20.96 23.34 4.06
C ALA A 417 20.25 24.19 2.98
N LEU A 418 20.58 23.98 1.69
CA LEU A 418 19.89 24.65 0.58
C LEU A 418 18.44 24.18 0.45
N GLU A 419 18.20 22.89 0.54
CA GLU A 419 16.84 22.32 0.48
C GLU A 419 15.99 22.76 1.68
N ALA A 420 16.57 22.79 2.88
CA ALA A 420 15.87 23.31 4.06
C ALA A 420 15.45 24.76 3.88
N TYR A 421 16.34 25.60 3.37
CA TYR A 421 16.06 27.02 3.13
C TYR A 421 15.00 27.25 2.03
N ALA A 422 15.02 26.42 0.97
CA ALA A 422 14.06 26.50 -0.13
C ALA A 422 12.73 25.74 0.15
N SER A 423 12.62 25.05 1.28
CA SER A 423 11.47 24.23 1.61
C SER A 423 10.20 25.06 1.82
N MET A 424 9.06 24.55 1.36
CA MET A 424 7.76 25.10 1.73
C MET A 424 7.44 25.00 3.23
N MET A 425 8.24 24.25 3.98
CA MET A 425 8.14 24.05 5.43
C MET A 425 9.18 24.88 6.20
N ALA A 426 9.90 25.76 5.51
CA ALA A 426 10.86 26.64 6.13
C ALA A 426 10.23 27.57 7.17
N THR A 427 10.99 27.88 8.21
CA THR A 427 10.62 28.78 9.29
C THR A 427 11.81 29.67 9.63
N ASP A 428 11.60 30.77 10.35
CA ASP A 428 12.69 31.62 10.82
C ASP A 428 13.77 30.83 11.61
N TYR A 429 13.36 29.77 12.30
CA TYR A 429 14.28 28.88 13.03
C TYR A 429 15.13 28.05 12.09
N THR A 430 14.51 27.38 11.11
CA THR A 430 15.23 26.54 10.14
C THR A 430 16.06 27.38 9.18
N ASP A 431 15.57 28.53 8.76
CA ASP A 431 16.32 29.46 7.90
C ASP A 431 17.59 29.98 8.58
N GLY A 432 17.47 30.33 9.87
CA GLY A 432 18.63 30.75 10.66
C GLY A 432 19.71 29.70 10.74
N LEU A 433 19.30 28.42 10.97
CA LEU A 433 20.22 27.27 11.02
C LEU A 433 20.81 26.96 9.65
N ALA A 434 19.97 26.91 8.59
CA ALA A 434 20.43 26.61 7.22
C ALA A 434 21.44 27.65 6.70
N LEU A 435 21.18 28.94 6.87
CA LEU A 435 22.10 30.02 6.48
C LEU A 435 23.39 29.97 7.27
N LYS A 436 23.33 29.68 8.57
CA LYS A 436 24.52 29.53 9.40
C LYS A 436 25.33 28.31 8.99
N ALA A 437 24.68 27.18 8.70
CA ALA A 437 25.32 25.97 8.20
C ALA A 437 26.03 26.24 6.88
N LEU A 438 25.35 26.82 5.88
CA LEU A 438 25.94 27.17 4.57
C LEU A 438 27.20 28.04 4.73
N LYS A 439 27.08 29.14 5.47
CA LYS A 439 28.25 30.02 5.72
C LYS A 439 29.42 29.27 6.36
N THR A 440 29.12 28.40 7.31
CA THR A 440 30.16 27.60 8.01
C THR A 440 30.77 26.57 7.05
N ILE A 441 29.97 25.86 6.26
CA ILE A 441 30.46 24.84 5.33
C ILE A 441 31.38 25.48 4.26
N PHE A 442 30.94 26.56 3.64
CA PHE A 442 31.77 27.24 2.63
C PHE A 442 33.13 27.75 3.15
N GLU A 443 33.18 28.12 4.43
CA GLU A 443 34.41 28.55 5.08
C GLU A 443 35.35 27.40 5.45
N TYR A 444 34.77 26.28 5.99
CA TYR A 444 35.56 25.25 6.65
C TYR A 444 35.67 23.94 5.85
N LEU A 445 34.80 23.65 4.90
CA LEU A 445 34.89 22.43 4.10
C LEU A 445 36.22 22.34 3.30
N PRO A 446 36.71 23.40 2.63
CA PRO A 446 38.00 23.31 1.97
C PRO A 446 39.15 23.01 2.94
N ARG A 447 39.15 23.61 4.13
CA ARG A 447 40.12 23.37 5.18
C ARG A 447 40.05 21.93 5.73
N ALA A 448 38.85 21.44 5.99
CA ALA A 448 38.65 20.08 6.43
C ALA A 448 39.04 19.04 5.36
N TYR A 449 38.88 19.38 4.10
CA TYR A 449 39.31 18.54 2.97
C TYR A 449 40.83 18.49 2.85
N ASP A 450 41.50 19.64 2.91
CA ASP A 450 42.94 19.74 2.71
C ASP A 450 43.75 19.23 3.92
N ASN A 451 43.35 19.60 5.13
CA ASN A 451 44.13 19.38 6.36
C ASN A 451 43.29 18.78 7.51
N GLY A 452 42.19 18.09 7.22
CA GLY A 452 41.22 17.66 8.23
C GLY A 452 41.79 16.76 9.34
N GLN A 453 42.87 16.04 9.12
CA GLN A 453 43.51 15.21 10.16
C GLN A 453 44.22 16.04 11.24
N SER A 454 44.57 17.28 10.94
CA SER A 454 45.25 18.19 11.89
C SER A 454 44.46 19.45 12.21
N ASP A 455 43.50 19.84 11.39
CA ASP A 455 42.65 21.02 11.59
C ASP A 455 41.40 20.67 12.41
N VAL A 456 41.58 20.57 13.73
CA VAL A 456 40.50 20.27 14.69
C VAL A 456 39.35 21.26 14.56
N LEU A 457 39.68 22.56 14.35
CA LEU A 457 38.64 23.59 14.24
C LEU A 457 37.76 23.39 13.01
N ALA A 458 38.37 23.08 11.85
CA ALA A 458 37.61 22.80 10.65
C ALA A 458 36.71 21.57 10.80
N ARG A 459 37.19 20.49 11.42
CA ARG A 459 36.38 19.31 11.71
C ARG A 459 35.22 19.62 12.66
N GLU A 460 35.46 20.35 13.74
CA GLU A 460 34.41 20.77 14.67
C GLU A 460 33.34 21.61 13.98
N LYS A 461 33.77 22.58 13.17
CA LYS A 461 32.84 23.44 12.44
C LYS A 461 32.01 22.68 11.42
N MET A 462 32.62 21.73 10.71
CA MET A 462 31.89 20.88 9.75
C MET A 462 30.90 19.95 10.47
N ALA A 463 31.28 19.32 11.58
CA ALA A 463 30.38 18.49 12.37
C ALA A 463 29.18 19.30 12.86
N ASN A 464 29.42 20.49 13.42
CA ASN A 464 28.36 21.38 13.88
C ASN A 464 27.43 21.83 12.73
N ALA A 465 27.98 22.16 11.57
CA ALA A 465 27.19 22.61 10.43
C ALA A 465 26.31 21.48 9.86
N ALA A 466 26.79 20.25 9.86
CA ALA A 466 26.00 19.09 9.44
C ALA A 466 24.84 18.77 10.42
N THR A 467 25.03 19.06 11.70
CA THR A 467 24.01 18.89 12.73
C THR A 467 22.95 20.01 12.69
N MET A 468 23.32 21.22 12.26
CA MET A 468 22.40 22.36 12.09
C MET A 468 21.38 22.13 10.99
#